data_cddeab8b7e391b5174ed91478f492b08
#
_entry.id   cddeab8b7e391b5174ed91478f492b08
#
_cell.length_a   1.000
_cell.length_b   1.000
_cell.length_c   1.000
_cell.angle_alpha   90.00
_cell.angle_beta   90.00
_cell.angle_gamma   90.00
#
_symmetry.space_group_name_H-M   'P 1'
#
loop_
_entity.id
_entity.type
_entity.pdbx_description
1 polymer ?
#
loop_
_entity_poly.entity_id
_entity_poly.type
_entity_poly.pdbx_seq_one_letter_code
_entity_poly.pdbx_strand_id
1 'polypeptide(L)'
;MKKVLFETHHLYYWPNFLPVAEELLNRGKYDVDVSMPKRSSSAQENILTGACSLLGLSYITADSEEERINKLINKNYDIIIVGNVGQLNXISSPEALVVMIYHGXGXKQSYXTDIDERIDIXSVESEARFXELKNFGHXNLVLTGXTKLDRLINMSTKETASIRSNLNIDPNKKTLLYAPSFYPSSIDKLHPFFLELCKDFNVIIKLHGFSWEQKKYFYQNVQCSELSRINKNIHLLPNDDYDIIPYYLIADILISDISSTMFEYLPIDKPXIQAKCYNLKLKHKIFKRRFWKKMDLDRQDSVDFAYQITEPDDILGMVYYAIDNMDEMSDQRLXAAKYYLYKTDGNASXRLVNAIEEY
;
A
#
# COMPACT_ATOMS: atom_id res chain seq x y z
N MET A 1 -16.33 27.17 -2.34
CA MET A 1 -15.51 26.02 -1.99
C MET A 1 -14.71 25.57 -3.20
N LYS A 2 -13.45 25.22 -3.00
CA LYS A 2 -12.64 24.67 -4.10
C LYS A 2 -13.02 23.22 -4.36
N LYS A 3 -13.09 22.88 -5.63
CA LYS A 3 -13.46 21.53 -6.08
C LYS A 3 -12.22 20.68 -6.24
N VAL A 4 -12.20 19.53 -5.58
CA VAL A 4 -11.07 18.60 -5.58
C VAL A 4 -11.52 17.26 -6.16
N LEU A 5 -10.70 16.70 -7.06
CA LEU A 5 -10.92 15.34 -7.58
C LEU A 5 -9.78 14.43 -7.16
N PHE A 6 -10.12 13.26 -6.63
CA PHE A 6 -9.16 12.16 -6.48
C PHE A 6 -9.38 11.19 -7.64
N GLU A 7 -8.52 11.27 -8.65
CA GLU A 7 -8.58 10.36 -9.80
C GLU A 7 -7.86 9.07 -9.42
N THR A 8 -8.63 8.05 -9.06
CA THR A 8 -8.15 6.85 -8.41
C THR A 8 -8.05 5.72 -9.43
N HIS A 9 -6.89 5.62 -10.08
CA HIS A 9 -6.68 4.66 -11.18
C HIS A 9 -6.81 3.21 -10.73
N HIS A 10 -6.35 2.91 -9.52
CA HIS A 10 -6.45 1.58 -8.92
C HIS A 10 -6.89 1.72 -7.47
N LEU A 11 -7.59 0.72 -6.96
CA LEU A 11 -8.06 0.74 -5.59
C LEU A 11 -6.91 0.86 -4.59
N TYR A 12 -5.73 0.30 -4.90
CA TYR A 12 -4.62 0.35 -3.96
C TYR A 12 -4.00 1.74 -3.83
N TYR A 13 -4.42 2.71 -4.64
CA TYR A 13 -4.05 4.12 -4.40
C TYR A 13 -4.84 4.70 -3.23
N TRP A 14 -6.05 4.20 -3.01
CA TRP A 14 -6.98 4.84 -2.07
C TRP A 14 -6.45 4.94 -0.65
N PRO A 15 -5.77 3.93 -0.07
CA PRO A 15 -5.22 4.11 1.28
C PRO A 15 -4.21 5.26 1.39
N ASN A 16 -3.57 5.64 0.29
CA ASN A 16 -2.69 6.82 0.27
C ASN A 16 -3.47 8.11 0.15
N PHE A 17 -4.62 8.06 -0.52
CA PHE A 17 -5.48 9.22 -0.74
C PHE A 17 -6.38 9.52 0.45
N LEU A 18 -6.84 8.49 1.14
CA LEU A 18 -7.85 8.62 2.18
C LEU A 18 -7.48 9.63 3.27
N PRO A 19 -6.27 9.58 3.85
CA PRO A 19 -5.96 10.58 4.88
C PRO A 19 -5.93 12.02 4.34
N VAL A 20 -5.56 12.19 3.08
CA VAL A 20 -5.58 13.52 2.45
C VAL A 20 -7.02 13.98 2.25
N ALA A 21 -7.91 13.07 1.80
CA ALA A 21 -9.32 13.40 1.66
C ALA A 21 -9.92 13.81 3.00
N GLU A 22 -9.60 13.06 4.06
CA GLU A 22 -10.08 13.39 5.40
C GLU A 22 -9.57 14.75 5.86
N GLU A 23 -8.30 15.06 5.58
CA GLU A 23 -7.74 16.37 5.95
C GLU A 23 -8.43 17.50 5.21
N LEU A 24 -8.68 17.31 3.91
CA LEU A 24 -9.39 18.33 3.11
C LEU A 24 -10.81 18.56 3.67
N LEU A 25 -11.52 17.48 3.99
CA LEU A 25 -12.87 17.61 4.56
C LEU A 25 -12.82 18.32 5.91
N ASN A 26 -11.83 18.02 6.75
CA ASN A 26 -11.72 18.65 8.06
C ASN A 26 -11.47 20.15 7.95
N ARG A 27 -10.85 20.61 6.88
CA ARG A 27 -10.61 22.05 6.70
C ARG A 27 -11.86 22.84 6.32
N GLY A 28 -12.90 22.15 5.86
CA GLY A 28 -14.22 22.73 5.66
C GLY A 28 -14.38 23.68 4.48
N LYS A 29 -13.40 23.74 3.57
CA LYS A 29 -13.44 24.66 2.43
C LYS A 29 -13.18 23.97 1.11
N TYR A 30 -13.36 22.64 1.06
CA TYR A 30 -13.14 21.85 -0.14
C TYR A 30 -14.36 20.97 -0.41
N ASP A 31 -14.72 20.88 -1.69
CA ASP A 31 -15.76 19.99 -2.18
C ASP A 31 -15.05 18.82 -2.87
N VAL A 32 -15.11 17.64 -2.29
CA VAL A 32 -14.25 16.53 -2.67
C VAL A 32 -15.03 15.45 -3.41
N ASP A 33 -14.59 15.15 -4.63
CA ASP A 33 -15.12 14.05 -5.46
C ASP A 33 -14.04 13.01 -5.66
N VAL A 34 -14.49 11.76 -5.85
CA VAL A 34 -13.63 10.62 -6.15
C VAL A 34 -14.14 9.97 -7.43
N SER A 35 -13.24 9.50 -8.28
CA SER A 35 -13.62 8.79 -9.50
C SER A 35 -12.58 7.75 -9.84
N MET A 36 -12.99 6.76 -10.64
CA MET A 36 -12.10 5.68 -11.09
C MET A 36 -12.34 5.44 -12.58
N PRO A 37 -11.28 5.32 -13.39
CA PRO A 37 -11.46 5.03 -14.82
C PRO A 37 -12.26 3.75 -15.06
N LYS A 38 -13.11 3.78 -16.08
CA LYS A 38 -14.01 2.65 -16.37
C LYS A 38 -13.26 1.40 -16.83
N ARG A 39 -12.02 1.54 -17.27
CA ARG A 39 -11.21 0.38 -17.64
C ARG A 39 -10.70 -0.39 -16.44
N SER A 40 -10.88 0.17 -15.26
CA SER A 40 -10.52 -0.52 -14.02
C SER A 40 -11.52 -1.62 -13.73
N SER A 41 -11.14 -2.55 -12.86
CA SER A 41 -12.00 -3.66 -12.47
C SER A 41 -13.30 -3.15 -11.84
N SER A 42 -14.43 -3.73 -12.25
CA SER A 42 -15.71 -3.38 -11.62
C SER A 42 -15.73 -3.75 -10.14
N ALA A 43 -14.98 -4.79 -9.74
CA ALA A 43 -14.87 -5.13 -8.33
C ALA A 43 -14.19 -4.01 -7.55
N GLN A 44 -13.11 -3.45 -8.12
CA GLN A 44 -12.42 -2.33 -7.48
C GLN A 44 -13.33 -1.11 -7.37
N GLU A 45 -14.09 -0.83 -8.43
CA GLU A 45 -15.00 0.31 -8.43
C GLU A 45 -16.08 0.15 -7.38
N ASN A 46 -16.65 -1.05 -7.22
CA ASN A 46 -17.67 -1.31 -6.22
C ASN A 46 -17.13 -1.10 -4.81
N ILE A 47 -15.90 -1.56 -4.54
CA ILE A 47 -15.27 -1.38 -3.23
C ILE A 47 -15.04 0.11 -2.96
N LEU A 48 -14.51 0.83 -3.95
CA LEU A 48 -14.23 2.26 -3.77
C LEU A 48 -15.51 3.07 -3.57
N THR A 49 -16.57 2.75 -4.31
CA THR A 49 -17.86 3.40 -4.16
C THR A 49 -18.38 3.23 -2.74
N GLY A 50 -18.28 2.00 -2.20
CA GLY A 50 -18.69 1.74 -0.83
C GLY A 50 -17.87 2.53 0.19
N ALA A 51 -16.56 2.62 -0.02
CA ALA A 51 -15.70 3.40 0.86
C ALA A 51 -16.07 4.88 0.85
N CYS A 52 -16.35 5.43 -0.33
CA CYS A 52 -16.75 6.82 -0.46
C CYS A 52 -18.08 7.09 0.24
N SER A 53 -19.02 6.16 0.10
CA SER A 53 -20.34 6.29 0.73
C SER A 53 -20.22 6.38 2.25
N LEU A 54 -19.35 5.56 2.84
CA LEU A 54 -19.15 5.58 4.29
C LEU A 54 -18.59 6.92 4.79
N LEU A 55 -17.83 7.63 3.95
CA LEU A 55 -17.23 8.91 4.32
C LEU A 55 -18.06 10.10 3.89
N GLY A 56 -19.16 9.87 3.19
CA GLY A 56 -19.97 10.95 2.65
C GLY A 56 -19.34 11.68 1.49
N LEU A 57 -18.43 11.02 0.76
CA LEU A 57 -17.77 11.59 -0.41
C LEU A 57 -18.59 11.29 -1.66
N SER A 58 -18.63 12.25 -2.58
CA SER A 58 -19.28 12.08 -3.88
C SER A 58 -18.42 11.24 -4.80
N TYR A 59 -19.02 10.24 -5.42
CA TYR A 59 -18.33 9.38 -6.37
C TYR A 59 -18.87 9.66 -7.77
N ILE A 60 -18.00 10.01 -8.71
CA ILE A 60 -18.38 10.39 -10.08
C ILE A 60 -18.12 9.21 -10.99
N THR A 61 -19.16 8.78 -11.71
CA THR A 61 -19.03 7.68 -12.66
C THR A 61 -20.00 7.89 -13.82
N ALA A 62 -19.89 7.03 -14.83
CA ALA A 62 -20.75 7.04 -16.01
C ALA A 62 -20.75 5.64 -16.63
N ASP A 63 -21.58 5.46 -17.67
CA ASP A 63 -21.67 4.15 -18.32
C ASP A 63 -20.47 3.86 -19.21
N SER A 64 -19.75 4.87 -19.66
CA SER A 64 -18.55 4.70 -20.49
C SER A 64 -17.44 5.61 -20.01
N GLU A 65 -16.21 5.30 -20.41
CA GLU A 65 -15.06 6.13 -20.05
C GLU A 65 -15.16 7.50 -20.72
N GLU A 66 -15.61 7.56 -21.97
CA GLU A 66 -15.79 8.83 -22.66
C GLU A 66 -16.76 9.74 -21.91
N GLU A 67 -17.88 9.16 -21.48
CA GLU A 67 -18.90 9.91 -20.74
C GLU A 67 -18.36 10.36 -19.37
N ARG A 68 -17.61 9.49 -18.69
CA ARG A 68 -16.99 9.84 -17.40
C ARG A 68 -16.03 11.00 -17.57
N ILE A 69 -15.14 10.95 -18.58
CA ILE A 69 -14.17 12.01 -18.84
C ILE A 69 -14.90 13.34 -19.09
N ASN A 70 -16.00 13.32 -19.88
CA ASN A 70 -16.76 14.51 -20.13
C ASN A 70 -17.37 15.10 -18.84
N LYS A 71 -17.88 14.24 -17.96
CA LYS A 71 -18.39 14.68 -16.65
C LYS A 71 -17.29 15.36 -15.84
N LEU A 72 -16.09 14.77 -15.80
CA LEU A 72 -14.98 15.33 -15.04
C LEU A 72 -14.53 16.68 -15.62
N ILE A 73 -14.44 16.80 -16.94
CA ILE A 73 -14.10 18.06 -17.60
C ILE A 73 -15.12 19.14 -17.24
N ASN A 74 -16.40 18.81 -17.28
CA ASN A 74 -17.47 19.77 -17.00
C ASN A 74 -17.49 20.24 -15.55
N LYS A 75 -16.98 19.44 -14.62
CA LYS A 75 -16.87 19.85 -13.23
C LYS A 75 -15.84 20.96 -13.04
N ASN A 76 -14.83 21.01 -13.88
CA ASN A 76 -13.79 22.05 -13.86
C ASN A 76 -13.12 22.13 -12.49
N TYR A 77 -12.43 21.07 -12.11
CA TYR A 77 -11.80 20.95 -10.79
C TYR A 77 -10.70 21.99 -10.59
N ASP A 78 -10.62 22.54 -9.41
CA ASP A 78 -9.55 23.44 -9.00
C ASP A 78 -8.28 22.67 -8.64
N ILE A 79 -8.43 21.47 -8.09
CA ILE A 79 -7.34 20.63 -7.64
C ILE A 79 -7.63 19.19 -8.11
N ILE A 80 -6.64 18.56 -8.72
CA ILE A 80 -6.75 17.15 -9.14
C ILE A 80 -5.61 16.38 -8.51
N ILE A 81 -5.95 15.33 -7.76
CA ILE A 81 -4.99 14.51 -7.06
C ILE A 81 -4.93 13.14 -7.75
N VAL A 82 -3.72 12.72 -8.13
CA VAL A 82 -3.50 11.49 -8.90
C VAL A 82 -2.41 10.64 -8.27
N GLY A 83 -2.40 9.35 -8.61
CA GLY A 83 -1.32 8.43 -8.24
C GLY A 83 -0.48 8.02 -9.44
N ASN A 84 -0.91 8.41 -10.63
CA ASN A 84 -0.14 8.26 -11.88
C ASN A 84 -0.68 9.30 -12.85
N VAL A 85 0.00 9.44 -13.99
CA VAL A 85 -0.40 10.46 -14.97
C VAL A 85 -1.75 10.10 -15.61
N GLY A 86 -1.92 8.89 -16.07
CA GLY A 86 -3.19 8.41 -16.65
C GLY A 86 -3.79 9.38 -17.64
N GLN A 87 -5.06 9.76 -17.43
CA GLN A 87 -5.82 10.66 -18.29
C GLN A 87 -5.73 12.12 -17.87
N LEU A 88 -4.72 12.46 -17.10
CA LEU A 88 -4.59 13.79 -16.48
C LEU A 88 -4.74 14.92 -17.48
N ASN A 89 -4.10 14.84 -18.62
CA ASN A 89 -4.15 15.92 -19.62
C ASN A 89 -5.54 16.10 -20.24
N UNK A 90 -6.29 15.12 -20.04
CA UNK A 90 -7.58 15.14 -20.58
C UNK A 90 -8.56 15.77 -19.70
N ILE A 91 -8.31 15.56 -18.45
CA ILE A 91 -9.30 16.03 -17.48
C ILE A 91 -8.95 17.34 -16.76
N SER A 92 -7.72 17.76 -16.79
CA SER A 92 -7.29 18.97 -16.08
C SER A 92 -7.32 20.20 -16.99
N SER A 93 -7.93 21.28 -16.46
CA SER A 93 -7.80 22.58 -17.13
C SER A 93 -6.39 23.13 -16.86
N PRO A 94 -5.93 24.08 -17.69
CA PRO A 94 -4.59 24.67 -17.44
C PRO A 94 -4.45 25.33 -16.07
N GLU A 95 -5.54 25.83 -15.50
CA GLU A 95 -5.51 26.52 -14.20
C GLU A 95 -5.57 25.56 -13.02
N ALA A 96 -5.91 24.29 -13.24
CA ALA A 96 -6.03 23.33 -12.14
C ALA A 96 -4.67 23.04 -11.51
N LEU A 97 -4.66 22.95 -10.20
CA LEU A 97 -3.48 22.48 -9.46
C LEU A 97 -3.46 20.97 -9.47
N VAL A 98 -2.38 20.38 -9.96
CA VAL A 98 -2.26 18.92 -10.04
C VAL A 98 -1.26 18.43 -9.00
N VAL A 99 -1.73 17.49 -8.18
CA VAL A 99 -0.95 16.93 -7.07
C VAL A 99 -0.80 15.44 -7.30
N MET A 100 0.42 14.94 -7.20
CA MET A 100 0.66 13.50 -7.26
C MET A 100 1.03 12.97 -5.89
N ILE A 101 0.35 11.92 -5.47
CA ILE A 101 0.68 11.14 -4.28
C ILE A 101 1.03 9.75 -4.78
N TYR A 102 2.32 9.41 -4.74
CA TYR A 102 2.71 8.10 -5.22
C TYR A 102 2.23 7.01 -4.26
N HIS A 103 2.09 5.79 -4.78
CA HIS A 103 1.29 4.77 -4.12
C HIS A 103 2.11 3.69 -3.42
N GLY A 104 3.31 4.00 -3.06
CA GLY A 104 4.07 3.03 -2.30
C GLY A 104 5.50 3.42 -2.08
N UNK A 105 6.04 2.78 -1.34
CA UNK A 105 7.40 2.90 -1.08
C UNK A 105 8.18 2.20 -2.09
N GLY A 106 7.89 2.25 -3.10
CA GLY A 106 8.17 1.47 -4.28
C GLY A 106 9.48 0.76 -4.40
N UNK A 107 9.36 -0.12 -4.87
CA UNK A 107 10.42 -0.92 -5.14
C UNK A 107 10.69 -1.02 -6.60
N LYS A 108 10.15 -0.09 -7.32
CA LYS A 108 10.31 -0.18 -8.79
C LYS A 108 11.06 1.04 -9.33
N GLN A 109 11.77 0.86 -10.41
CA GLN A 109 12.52 1.95 -11.07
C GLN A 109 11.57 3.04 -11.60
N SER A 110 10.34 2.70 -11.95
CA SER A 110 9.38 3.67 -12.50
C SER A 110 9.12 4.82 -11.52
N TYR A 111 9.33 4.60 -10.27
CA TYR A 111 9.18 5.63 -9.26
C TYR A 111 9.93 6.92 -9.65
N UNK A 112 10.85 6.72 -10.14
CA UNK A 112 11.70 7.80 -10.39
C UNK A 112 11.44 8.50 -11.68
N THR A 113 10.75 7.86 -12.53
CA THR A 113 10.56 8.42 -13.88
C THR A 113 9.11 8.80 -14.22
N ASP A 114 8.14 8.41 -13.39
CA ASP A 114 6.71 8.56 -13.71
C ASP A 114 6.14 9.97 -13.44
N ILE A 115 6.97 10.92 -13.07
CA ILE A 115 6.52 12.29 -12.80
C ILE A 115 6.56 13.12 -14.07
N ASP A 116 5.38 13.59 -14.46
CA ASP A 116 5.17 14.41 -15.67
C ASP A 116 5.31 15.88 -15.30
N GLU A 117 5.70 16.73 -16.25
CA GLU A 117 5.82 18.17 -15.99
C GLU A 117 4.47 18.86 -15.70
N ARG A 118 3.34 18.19 -16.01
CA ARG A 118 2.02 18.72 -15.63
C ARG A 118 1.78 18.64 -14.13
N ILE A 119 2.54 17.82 -13.40
CA ILE A 119 2.40 17.67 -11.94
C ILE A 119 2.98 18.91 -11.25
N ASP A 120 2.14 19.62 -10.52
CA ASP A 120 2.57 20.83 -9.81
C ASP A 120 3.21 20.53 -8.46
N ILE A 121 2.72 19.50 -7.79
CA ILE A 121 3.23 19.08 -6.48
C ILE A 121 3.38 17.56 -6.43
N UNK A 122 4.46 16.83 -6.00
CA UNK A 122 4.75 15.56 -5.81
C UNK A 122 4.95 15.41 -4.43
N SER A 123 4.14 14.77 -3.82
CA SER A 123 4.25 14.40 -2.41
C SER A 123 5.27 13.30 -2.24
N VAL A 124 6.29 13.52 -1.42
CA VAL A 124 7.41 12.59 -1.31
C VAL A 124 7.48 12.03 0.11
N GLU A 125 7.70 10.70 0.21
CA GLU A 125 7.57 9.99 1.48
C GLU A 125 8.81 10.03 2.36
N SER A 126 9.99 10.37 1.82
CA SER A 126 11.22 10.31 2.61
C SER A 126 12.27 11.29 2.08
N GLU A 127 13.21 11.64 2.94
CA GLU A 127 14.33 12.48 2.54
C GLU A 127 15.19 11.77 1.49
N ALA A 128 15.36 10.45 1.63
CA ALA A 128 16.14 9.68 0.65
C ALA A 128 15.50 9.76 -0.73
N ARG A 129 14.20 9.57 -0.82
CA ARG A 129 13.48 9.66 -2.10
C ARG A 129 13.51 11.08 -2.63
N PHE A 130 13.41 12.05 -1.78
CA PHE A 130 13.50 13.45 -2.16
C PHE A 130 14.82 13.73 -2.91
N UNK A 131 15.59 13.20 -2.38
CA UNK A 131 16.86 13.34 -2.91
C UNK A 131 17.07 12.71 -4.21
N GLU A 132 16.71 11.54 -4.27
CA GLU A 132 16.76 10.81 -5.53
C GLU A 132 16.02 11.54 -6.65
N LEU A 133 14.79 11.96 -6.36
CA LEU A 133 13.98 12.64 -7.36
C LEU A 133 14.57 14.00 -7.74
N LYS A 134 15.12 14.71 -6.79
CA LYS A 134 15.77 15.99 -7.07
C LYS A 134 16.96 15.78 -8.01
N ASN A 135 17.74 14.74 -7.79
CA ASN A 135 18.87 14.40 -8.64
C ASN A 135 18.44 14.01 -10.06
N PHE A 136 17.24 13.48 -10.20
CA PHE A 136 16.65 13.18 -11.49
C PHE A 136 16.15 14.42 -12.22
N GLY A 137 16.10 15.57 -11.55
CA GLY A 137 15.72 16.82 -12.17
C GLY A 137 14.32 17.33 -11.86
N HIS A 138 13.65 16.66 -10.94
CA HIS A 138 12.31 17.10 -10.57
C HIS A 138 12.33 18.29 -9.60
N UNK A 139 11.51 19.10 -9.80
CA UNK A 139 11.56 20.31 -9.07
C UNK A 139 10.38 20.63 -8.21
N ASN A 140 9.38 19.94 -8.40
CA ASN A 140 8.08 20.20 -7.80
C ASN A 140 7.83 19.35 -6.57
N LEU A 141 8.84 19.01 -5.83
CA LEU A 141 8.79 18.06 -4.74
C LEU A 141 8.41 18.71 -3.41
N VAL A 142 7.56 18.04 -2.64
CA VAL A 142 7.23 18.44 -1.27
C VAL A 142 7.45 17.21 -0.37
N LEU A 143 8.27 17.39 0.64
CA LEU A 143 8.57 16.30 1.59
C LEU A 143 7.46 16.22 2.63
N THR A 144 6.55 15.27 2.44
CA THR A 144 5.37 15.13 3.29
C THR A 144 5.48 13.96 4.27
N GLY A 145 6.07 12.88 3.83
CA GLY A 145 5.94 11.58 4.44
C GLY A 145 4.87 10.74 3.73
N UNK A 146 4.55 9.46 3.91
CA UNK A 146 3.74 8.65 3.43
C UNK A 146 2.51 8.95 3.94
N THR A 147 1.59 9.48 3.34
CA THR A 147 0.26 9.83 3.81
C THR A 147 -0.52 8.62 4.31
N LYS A 148 -0.36 7.50 3.67
CA LYS A 148 -1.01 6.24 4.08
C LYS A 148 -0.75 5.91 5.54
N LEU A 149 0.43 6.23 6.05
CA LEU A 149 0.84 5.86 7.40
C LEU A 149 0.29 6.79 8.48
N ASP A 150 -0.37 7.88 8.11
CA ASP A 150 -1.02 8.73 9.11
C ASP A 150 -1.99 7.92 9.98
N ARG A 151 -2.68 6.95 9.38
CA ARG A 151 -3.66 6.15 10.11
C ARG A 151 -3.02 5.16 11.08
N LEU A 152 -1.76 4.80 10.87
CA LEU A 152 -1.04 4.00 11.89
C LEU A 152 -1.00 4.72 13.24
N ILE A 153 -0.85 6.04 13.20
CA ILE A 153 -0.74 6.84 14.41
C ILE A 153 -2.12 7.24 14.93
N ASN A 154 -3.04 7.51 14.02
CA ASN A 154 -4.32 8.14 14.38
C ASN A 154 -5.43 7.14 14.65
N MET A 155 -5.25 5.85 14.35
CA MET A 155 -6.28 4.85 14.57
C MET A 155 -6.42 4.54 16.06
N SER A 156 -7.65 4.45 16.53
CA SER A 156 -7.93 4.25 17.96
C SER A 156 -7.77 2.78 18.36
N THR A 157 -7.53 2.57 19.66
CA THR A 157 -7.49 1.21 20.21
C THR A 157 -8.84 0.51 20.10
N LYS A 158 -9.94 1.28 20.12
CA LYS A 158 -11.27 0.73 19.93
C LYS A 158 -11.43 0.11 18.55
N GLU A 159 -10.89 0.78 17.51
CA GLU A 159 -10.95 0.25 16.14
C GLU A 159 -10.16 -1.05 16.00
N THR A 160 -8.97 -1.13 16.59
CA THR A 160 -8.18 -2.36 16.51
C THR A 160 -8.80 -3.49 17.31
N ALA A 161 -9.41 -3.17 18.46
CA ALA A 161 -10.12 -4.19 19.26
C ALA A 161 -11.31 -4.76 18.49
N SER A 162 -12.02 -3.90 17.76
CA SER A 162 -13.14 -4.33 16.92
C SER A 162 -12.68 -5.30 15.82
N ILE A 163 -11.54 -5.02 15.22
CA ILE A 163 -10.99 -5.87 14.17
C ILE A 163 -10.58 -7.24 14.73
N ARG A 164 -9.92 -7.25 15.89
CA ARG A 164 -9.58 -8.51 16.56
C ARG A 164 -10.82 -9.34 16.84
N SER A 165 -11.87 -8.68 17.34
CA SER A 165 -13.12 -9.35 17.64
C SER A 165 -13.78 -9.92 16.38
N ASN A 166 -13.85 -9.13 15.31
CA ASN A 166 -14.48 -9.55 14.06
C ASN A 166 -13.79 -10.76 13.44
N LEU A 167 -12.47 -10.85 13.59
CA LEU A 167 -11.69 -11.98 13.06
C LEU A 167 -11.66 -13.17 14.01
N ASN A 168 -12.17 -13.02 15.23
CA ASN A 168 -12.06 -14.07 16.26
C ASN A 168 -10.59 -14.42 16.53
N ILE A 169 -9.76 -13.40 16.69
CA ILE A 169 -8.35 -13.61 17.01
C ILE A 169 -8.25 -14.24 18.40
N ASP A 170 -7.46 -15.31 18.51
CA ASP A 170 -7.20 -15.98 19.79
C ASP A 170 -6.27 -15.09 20.62
N PRO A 171 -6.73 -14.55 21.77
CA PRO A 171 -5.87 -13.64 22.54
C PRO A 171 -4.69 -14.32 23.20
N ASN A 172 -4.67 -15.64 23.24
CA ASN A 172 -3.56 -16.40 23.85
C ASN A 172 -2.44 -16.70 22.86
N LYS A 173 -2.60 -16.30 21.59
CA LYS A 173 -1.61 -16.54 20.55
C LYS A 173 -1.17 -15.21 19.95
N LYS A 174 0.12 -15.12 19.60
CA LYS A 174 0.61 -13.97 18.86
C LYS A 174 0.11 -14.03 17.42
N THR A 175 0.15 -12.90 16.74
CA THR A 175 -0.45 -12.76 15.41
C THR A 175 0.62 -12.52 14.35
N LEU A 176 0.59 -13.36 13.31
CA LEU A 176 1.42 -13.20 12.12
C LEU A 176 0.59 -12.54 11.03
N LEU A 177 1.17 -11.55 10.36
CA LEU A 177 0.56 -11.00 9.14
C LEU A 177 1.42 -11.39 7.96
N TYR A 178 0.83 -12.11 7.00
CA TYR A 178 1.48 -12.47 5.75
C TYR A 178 0.90 -11.60 4.65
N ALA A 179 1.74 -10.72 4.08
CA ALA A 179 1.30 -9.75 3.08
C ALA A 179 2.25 -9.79 1.88
N PRO A 180 2.12 -10.80 1.03
CA PRO A 180 3.04 -10.97 -0.11
C PRO A 180 2.65 -10.11 -1.29
N SER A 181 3.60 -9.92 -2.22
CA SER A 181 3.29 -9.40 -3.54
C SER A 181 2.60 -10.50 -4.36
N PHE A 182 2.05 -10.09 -5.52
CA PHE A 182 1.42 -11.08 -6.41
C PHE A 182 2.44 -11.72 -7.34
N TYR A 183 3.47 -10.98 -7.75
CA TYR A 183 4.54 -11.48 -8.62
C TYR A 183 5.72 -10.51 -8.64
N PRO A 184 6.95 -10.95 -8.40
CA PRO A 184 7.32 -12.29 -7.88
C PRO A 184 6.75 -12.46 -6.47
N SER A 185 6.44 -13.70 -6.12
CA SER A 185 5.77 -13.94 -4.85
C SER A 185 6.33 -15.18 -4.16
N SER A 186 6.27 -15.15 -2.85
CA SER A 186 6.64 -16.29 -2.01
C SER A 186 5.46 -17.24 -1.75
N ILE A 187 4.25 -16.90 -2.21
CA ILE A 187 3.03 -17.63 -1.83
C ILE A 187 3.13 -19.12 -2.15
N ASP A 188 3.57 -19.46 -3.37
CA ASP A 188 3.56 -20.86 -3.79
C ASP A 188 4.38 -21.72 -2.86
N LYS A 189 5.50 -21.21 -2.38
CA LYS A 189 6.44 -21.99 -1.57
C LYS A 189 6.15 -21.88 -0.08
N LEU A 190 5.56 -20.78 0.38
CA LEU A 190 5.35 -20.57 1.82
C LEU A 190 3.99 -21.04 2.33
N HIS A 191 2.93 -20.97 1.49
CA HIS A 191 1.59 -21.16 2.03
C HIS A 191 1.39 -22.50 2.75
N PRO A 192 2.03 -23.62 2.32
CA PRO A 192 1.80 -24.88 3.05
C PRO A 192 2.28 -24.84 4.50
N PHE A 193 3.27 -24.00 4.81
CA PHE A 193 3.83 -23.93 6.17
C PHE A 193 2.90 -23.24 7.15
N PHE A 194 1.89 -22.53 6.68
CA PHE A 194 0.96 -21.86 7.59
C PHE A 194 0.09 -22.86 8.36
N LEU A 195 -0.09 -24.08 7.84
CA LEU A 195 -0.79 -25.14 8.59
C LEU A 195 -0.03 -25.54 9.85
N GLU A 196 1.28 -25.45 9.83
CA GLU A 196 2.08 -25.69 11.03
C GLU A 196 2.09 -24.47 11.94
N LEU A 197 2.28 -23.28 11.36
CA LEU A 197 2.37 -22.05 12.16
C LEU A 197 1.06 -21.72 12.88
N CYS A 198 -0.09 -22.06 12.31
CA CYS A 198 -1.36 -21.75 12.93
C CYS A 198 -1.65 -22.55 14.20
N LYS A 199 -0.83 -23.54 14.50
CA LYS A 199 -0.93 -24.23 15.78
C LYS A 199 -0.57 -23.33 16.94
N ASP A 200 0.38 -22.41 16.73
CA ASP A 200 0.87 -21.52 17.77
C ASP A 200 0.57 -20.05 17.55
N PHE A 201 0.08 -19.67 16.36
CA PHE A 201 -0.15 -18.28 15.98
C PHE A 201 -1.50 -18.09 15.33
N ASN A 202 -2.06 -16.89 15.50
CA ASN A 202 -3.07 -16.42 14.56
C ASN A 202 -2.35 -16.03 13.27
N VAL A 203 -2.82 -16.50 12.13
CA VAL A 203 -2.23 -16.17 10.84
C VAL A 203 -3.23 -15.35 10.04
N ILE A 204 -2.89 -14.11 9.74
CA ILE A 204 -3.70 -13.25 8.89
C ILE A 204 -3.03 -13.15 7.53
N ILE A 205 -3.77 -13.44 6.46
CA ILE A 205 -3.24 -13.37 5.10
C ILE A 205 -3.94 -12.23 4.37
N LYS A 206 -3.14 -11.28 3.89
CA LYS A 206 -3.64 -10.15 3.10
C LYS A 206 -3.00 -10.19 1.72
N LEU A 207 -3.75 -10.63 0.73
CA LEU A 207 -3.24 -10.76 -0.63
C LEU A 207 -3.37 -9.44 -1.40
N HIS A 208 -2.51 -9.25 -2.39
CA HIS A 208 -2.64 -8.16 -3.35
C HIS A 208 -3.95 -8.30 -4.12
N GLY A 209 -4.56 -7.17 -4.50
CA GLY A 209 -5.83 -7.21 -5.25
C GLY A 209 -5.73 -8.03 -6.53
N PHE A 210 -4.55 -8.04 -7.18
CA PHE A 210 -4.38 -8.80 -8.42
C PHE A 210 -4.51 -10.32 -8.20
N SER A 211 -4.25 -10.80 -6.97
CA SER A 211 -4.46 -12.22 -6.65
C SER A 211 -5.93 -12.60 -6.62
N TRP A 212 -6.83 -11.62 -6.53
CA TRP A 212 -8.27 -11.84 -6.57
C TRP A 212 -8.85 -11.60 -7.96
N GLU A 213 -8.25 -10.69 -8.74
CA GLU A 213 -8.90 -10.13 -9.93
C GLU A 213 -8.26 -10.57 -11.24
N GLN A 214 -6.93 -10.83 -11.25
CA GLN A 214 -6.26 -11.23 -12.49
C GLN A 214 -6.25 -12.75 -12.61
N LYS A 215 -6.72 -13.23 -13.75
CA LYS A 215 -6.90 -14.66 -13.99
C LYS A 215 -5.64 -15.46 -13.70
N LYS A 216 -4.47 -14.95 -14.12
CA LYS A 216 -3.21 -15.69 -13.97
C LYS A 216 -2.72 -15.77 -12.53
N TYR A 217 -3.25 -14.96 -11.62
CA TYR A 217 -2.86 -14.97 -10.21
C TYR A 217 -3.98 -15.44 -9.29
N PHE A 218 -5.14 -15.75 -9.85
CA PHE A 218 -6.33 -16.14 -9.07
C PHE A 218 -6.08 -17.40 -8.23
N TYR A 219 -5.20 -18.30 -8.70
CA TYR A 219 -4.89 -19.52 -7.96
C TYR A 219 -4.34 -19.22 -6.56
N GLN A 220 -3.73 -18.04 -6.36
CA GLN A 220 -3.16 -17.67 -5.07
C GLN A 220 -4.24 -17.53 -4.00
N ASN A 221 -5.36 -16.89 -4.34
CA ASN A 221 -6.43 -16.79 -3.35
C ASN A 221 -7.12 -18.13 -3.12
N VAL A 222 -7.18 -18.98 -4.14
CA VAL A 222 -7.74 -20.32 -3.97
C VAL A 222 -6.89 -21.12 -2.98
N GLN A 223 -5.57 -21.09 -3.11
CA GLN A 223 -4.65 -21.75 -2.18
C GLN A 223 -4.87 -21.27 -0.74
N CYS A 224 -4.96 -19.95 -0.57
CA CYS A 224 -5.09 -19.39 0.78
C CYS A 224 -6.50 -19.57 1.34
N SER A 225 -7.52 -19.57 0.49
CA SER A 225 -8.89 -19.84 0.91
C SER A 225 -9.00 -21.25 1.48
N GLU A 226 -8.32 -22.22 0.83
CA GLU A 226 -8.33 -23.58 1.30
C GLU A 226 -7.71 -23.69 2.70
N LEU A 227 -6.61 -22.98 2.94
CA LEU A 227 -5.97 -22.97 4.26
C LEU A 227 -6.93 -22.44 5.33
N SER A 228 -7.61 -21.34 5.05
CA SER A 228 -8.50 -20.75 6.04
C SER A 228 -9.75 -21.61 6.27
N ARG A 229 -10.17 -22.38 5.26
CA ARG A 229 -11.27 -23.33 5.41
C ARG A 229 -10.89 -24.48 6.34
N ILE A 230 -9.62 -24.92 6.27
CA ILE A 230 -9.14 -26.04 7.07
C ILE A 230 -8.93 -25.66 8.54
N ASN A 231 -8.53 -24.42 8.82
CA ASN A 231 -8.13 -24.05 10.18
C ASN A 231 -8.63 -22.66 10.55
N LYS A 232 -9.32 -22.59 11.70
CA LYS A 232 -9.93 -21.34 12.18
C LYS A 232 -8.92 -20.27 12.58
N ASN A 233 -7.66 -20.63 12.80
CA ASN A 233 -6.62 -19.68 13.16
C ASN A 233 -5.92 -19.09 11.94
N ILE A 234 -6.32 -19.47 10.72
CA ILE A 234 -5.86 -18.85 9.50
C ILE A 234 -7.00 -17.99 8.95
N HIS A 235 -6.74 -16.69 8.83
CA HIS A 235 -7.74 -15.70 8.45
C HIS A 235 -7.33 -15.06 7.12
N LEU A 236 -7.98 -15.49 6.03
CA LEU A 236 -7.75 -14.84 4.74
C LEU A 236 -8.68 -13.64 4.64
N LEU A 237 -8.10 -12.46 4.54
CA LEU A 237 -8.89 -11.24 4.39
C LEU A 237 -9.53 -11.21 3.00
N PRO A 238 -10.81 -10.87 2.89
CA PRO A 238 -11.45 -10.81 1.58
C PRO A 238 -10.96 -9.62 0.76
N ASN A 239 -11.20 -9.67 -0.54
CA ASN A 239 -10.72 -8.63 -1.45
C ASN A 239 -11.23 -7.23 -1.09
N ASP A 240 -12.45 -7.14 -0.55
CA ASP A 240 -13.02 -5.83 -0.22
C ASP A 240 -12.44 -5.25 1.08
N ASP A 241 -11.67 -6.02 1.82
CA ASP A 241 -10.94 -5.50 2.98
C ASP A 241 -9.58 -5.01 2.48
N TYR A 242 -9.62 -3.86 1.82
CA TYR A 242 -8.48 -3.36 1.04
C TYR A 242 -7.42 -2.68 1.88
N ASP A 243 -7.73 -2.29 3.12
CA ASP A 243 -6.87 -1.43 3.94
C ASP A 243 -6.03 -2.28 4.89
N ILE A 244 -4.72 -2.32 4.66
CA ILE A 244 -3.82 -3.13 5.48
C ILE A 244 -3.48 -2.47 6.83
N ILE A 245 -3.70 -1.18 6.98
CA ILE A 245 -3.22 -0.42 8.15
C ILE A 245 -3.67 -1.04 9.48
N PRO A 246 -4.97 -1.38 9.67
CA PRO A 246 -5.35 -1.97 10.97
C PRO A 246 -4.61 -3.26 11.28
N TYR A 247 -4.25 -4.01 10.25
CA TYR A 247 -3.60 -5.31 10.44
C TYR A 247 -2.13 -5.16 10.83
N TYR A 248 -1.48 -4.08 10.38
CA TYR A 248 -0.16 -3.75 10.91
C TYR A 248 -0.21 -3.55 12.42
N LEU A 249 -1.28 -2.89 12.89
CA LEU A 249 -1.37 -2.53 14.30
C LEU A 249 -1.63 -3.74 15.21
N ILE A 250 -2.27 -4.79 14.68
CA ILE A 250 -2.54 -5.98 15.50
C ILE A 250 -1.52 -7.10 15.31
N ALA A 251 -0.64 -6.99 14.32
CA ALA A 251 0.35 -8.02 14.03
C ALA A 251 1.56 -7.90 14.96
N ASP A 252 2.05 -9.04 15.43
CA ASP A 252 3.29 -9.12 16.20
C ASP A 252 4.49 -9.35 15.31
N ILE A 253 4.28 -9.87 14.10
CA ILE A 253 5.33 -10.10 13.13
C ILE A 253 4.74 -10.01 11.73
N LEU A 254 5.50 -9.43 10.79
CA LEU A 254 5.14 -9.35 9.38
C LEU A 254 6.03 -10.28 8.57
N ILE A 255 5.40 -11.09 7.72
CA ILE A 255 6.11 -11.88 6.71
C ILE A 255 5.70 -11.31 5.34
N SER A 256 6.69 -10.91 4.54
CA SER A 256 6.42 -10.42 3.20
C SER A 256 7.55 -10.81 2.26
N ASP A 257 7.57 -10.18 1.09
CA ASP A 257 8.61 -10.47 0.09
C ASP A 257 8.99 -9.17 -0.64
N ILE A 258 8.77 -9.05 -1.94
CA ILE A 258 9.05 -7.81 -2.68
C ILE A 258 7.81 -6.92 -2.61
N SER A 259 7.70 -6.17 -1.53
CA SER A 259 6.49 -5.39 -1.28
C SER A 259 6.82 -4.16 -0.45
N SER A 260 6.07 -3.09 -0.68
CA SER A 260 6.20 -1.87 0.13
C SER A 260 5.79 -2.11 1.59
N THR A 261 5.08 -3.20 1.87
CA THR A 261 4.72 -3.52 3.26
C THR A 261 5.96 -3.68 4.14
N MET A 262 7.08 -4.12 3.56
CA MET A 262 8.34 -4.24 4.32
C MET A 262 8.75 -2.91 4.93
N PHE A 263 8.48 -1.80 4.23
CA PHE A 263 8.84 -0.46 4.71
C PHE A 263 7.71 0.15 5.53
N GLU A 264 6.48 -0.12 5.16
CA GLU A 264 5.31 0.46 5.84
C GLU A 264 5.18 -0.01 7.28
N TYR A 265 5.66 -1.22 7.57
CA TYR A 265 5.55 -1.80 8.91
C TYR A 265 6.59 -1.26 9.88
N LEU A 266 7.63 -0.58 9.38
CA LEU A 266 8.75 -0.12 10.21
C LEU A 266 8.33 0.71 11.43
N PRO A 267 7.34 1.61 11.35
CA PRO A 267 6.98 2.39 12.54
C PRO A 267 6.43 1.57 13.70
N ILE A 268 5.96 0.36 13.43
CA ILE A 268 5.44 -0.53 14.49
C ILE A 268 6.57 -1.05 15.38
N ASP A 269 7.79 -1.12 14.84
CA ASP A 269 8.98 -1.60 15.54
C ASP A 269 8.82 -3.03 16.05
N LYS A 270 8.32 -3.90 15.17
CA LYS A 270 8.21 -5.34 15.42
C LYS A 270 8.85 -6.10 14.30
N PRO A 271 9.20 -7.40 14.53
CA PRO A 271 9.99 -8.15 13.53
C PRO A 271 9.31 -8.29 12.17
N UNK A 272 10.01 -8.31 11.05
CA UNK A 272 9.67 -8.52 9.77
C UNK A 272 10.48 -9.62 9.26
N ILE A 273 9.97 -10.52 8.55
CA ILE A 273 10.73 -11.54 7.82
C ILE A 273 10.54 -11.30 6.33
N GLN A 274 11.61 -11.20 5.59
CA GLN A 274 11.57 -11.11 4.13
C GLN A 274 11.82 -12.50 3.54
N ALA A 275 10.81 -13.03 2.84
CA ALA A 275 10.91 -14.35 2.22
C ALA A 275 11.37 -14.18 0.77
N LYS A 276 12.60 -14.59 0.49
CA LYS A 276 13.20 -14.48 -0.84
C LYS A 276 13.11 -15.79 -1.62
N CYS A 277 12.05 -16.57 -1.40
CA CYS A 277 11.84 -17.85 -2.05
C CYS A 277 10.73 -17.70 -3.10
N TYR A 278 11.09 -17.09 -4.23
CA TYR A 278 10.13 -16.72 -5.27
C TYR A 278 9.92 -17.85 -6.28
N ASN A 279 8.71 -17.90 -6.84
CA ASN A 279 8.37 -18.79 -7.94
C ASN A 279 8.31 -17.96 -9.22
N LEU A 280 9.40 -17.95 -10.01
CA LEU A 280 9.49 -17.14 -11.21
C LEU A 280 8.97 -17.88 -12.43
N LYS A 281 8.36 -17.15 -13.36
CA LYS A 281 7.99 -17.67 -14.68
C LYS A 281 9.25 -18.12 -15.43
N LEU A 282 9.09 -19.08 -16.35
CA LEU A 282 10.24 -19.65 -17.07
C LEU A 282 11.10 -18.58 -17.74
N LYS A 283 10.47 -17.62 -18.42
CA LYS A 283 11.24 -16.56 -19.09
C LYS A 283 12.05 -15.73 -18.12
N HIS A 284 11.54 -15.54 -16.89
CA HIS A 284 12.26 -14.79 -15.88
C HIS A 284 13.34 -15.62 -15.20
N LYS A 285 13.18 -16.94 -15.16
CA LYS A 285 14.24 -17.85 -14.70
C LYS A 285 15.42 -17.84 -15.66
N ILE A 286 15.13 -17.80 -16.96
CA ILE A 286 16.17 -17.82 -18.01
C ILE A 286 16.87 -16.46 -18.11
N PHE A 287 16.12 -15.38 -18.05
CA PHE A 287 16.65 -14.02 -18.22
C PHE A 287 16.59 -13.28 -16.89
N LYS A 288 17.12 -13.86 -15.81
CA LYS A 288 17.05 -13.30 -14.47
C LYS A 288 17.63 -11.90 -14.40
N ARG A 289 18.80 -11.66 -15.01
CA ARG A 289 19.45 -10.36 -14.96
C ARG A 289 18.55 -9.27 -15.54
N ARG A 290 17.92 -9.55 -16.70
CA ARG A 290 17.03 -8.60 -17.36
C ARG A 290 15.78 -8.34 -16.50
N PHE A 291 15.24 -9.38 -15.91
CA PHE A 291 14.06 -9.27 -15.06
C PHE A 291 14.33 -8.39 -13.84
N TRP A 292 15.42 -8.71 -13.12
CA TRP A 292 15.73 -7.99 -11.88
C TRP A 292 16.13 -6.55 -12.14
N LYS A 293 16.62 -6.23 -13.33
CA LYS A 293 16.98 -4.88 -13.70
C LYS A 293 15.79 -3.92 -13.64
N LYS A 294 14.58 -4.44 -13.80
CA LYS A 294 13.34 -3.63 -13.72
C LYS A 294 12.93 -3.31 -12.30
N MET A 295 13.55 -3.94 -11.32
CA MET A 295 13.24 -3.74 -9.91
C MET A 295 14.26 -2.76 -9.32
N ASP A 296 13.88 -2.12 -8.23
CA ASP A 296 14.81 -1.27 -7.47
C ASP A 296 15.66 -2.17 -6.58
N LEU A 297 16.70 -2.76 -7.17
CA LEU A 297 17.54 -3.72 -6.46
C LEU A 297 18.31 -3.05 -5.31
N ASP A 298 18.73 -1.79 -5.49
CA ASP A 298 19.42 -1.10 -4.41
C ASP A 298 18.56 -1.02 -3.18
N ARG A 299 17.26 -0.72 -3.36
CA ARG A 299 16.33 -0.65 -2.24
C ARG A 299 16.03 -2.03 -1.67
N GLN A 300 15.87 -3.04 -2.55
CA GLN A 300 15.63 -4.42 -2.10
C GLN A 300 16.83 -5.00 -1.36
N ASP A 301 18.03 -4.75 -1.88
CA ASP A 301 19.24 -5.29 -1.29
C ASP A 301 19.66 -4.56 -0.01
N SER A 302 19.11 -3.38 0.23
CA SER A 302 19.42 -2.60 1.42
C SER A 302 18.58 -2.98 2.64
N VAL A 303 17.74 -4.01 2.51
CA VAL A 303 16.90 -4.45 3.64
C VAL A 303 17.80 -5.15 4.66
N ASP A 304 18.22 -4.39 5.69
CA ASP A 304 19.05 -4.90 6.78
C ASP A 304 18.30 -4.91 8.11
N PHE A 305 16.99 -4.60 8.05
CA PHE A 305 16.14 -4.46 9.23
C PHE A 305 15.18 -5.64 9.40
N ALA A 306 15.31 -6.65 8.55
CA ALA A 306 14.41 -7.82 8.56
C ALA A 306 15.25 -9.08 8.50
N TYR A 307 14.75 -10.13 9.14
CA TYR A 307 15.30 -11.46 8.92
C TYR A 307 14.98 -11.88 7.50
N GLN A 308 15.88 -12.63 6.88
CA GLN A 308 15.72 -13.05 5.49
C GLN A 308 15.83 -14.57 5.40
N ILE A 309 14.94 -15.18 4.60
CA ILE A 309 15.05 -16.58 4.26
C ILE A 309 15.07 -16.75 2.76
N THR A 310 15.85 -17.69 2.25
CA THR A 310 15.87 -18.08 0.85
C THR A 310 15.26 -19.46 0.63
N GLU A 311 15.26 -20.30 1.67
CA GLU A 311 14.65 -21.62 1.62
C GLU A 311 13.34 -21.60 2.38
N PRO A 312 12.23 -22.05 1.75
CA PRO A 312 10.93 -22.01 2.44
C PRO A 312 10.91 -22.83 3.74
N ASP A 313 11.71 -23.91 3.80
CA ASP A 313 11.77 -24.74 4.99
C ASP A 313 12.27 -23.99 6.22
N ASP A 314 12.95 -22.85 6.03
CA ASP A 314 13.50 -22.08 7.14
C ASP A 314 12.46 -21.19 7.81
N ILE A 315 11.24 -21.11 7.25
CA ILE A 315 10.25 -20.13 7.77
C ILE A 315 9.83 -20.46 9.20
N LEU A 316 9.65 -21.75 9.53
CA LEU A 316 9.19 -22.11 10.87
C LEU A 316 10.21 -21.69 11.92
N GLY A 317 11.48 -22.07 11.72
CA GLY A 317 12.53 -21.69 12.66
C GLY A 317 12.69 -20.19 12.78
N MET A 318 12.58 -19.49 11.64
CA MET A 318 12.76 -18.04 11.66
C MET A 318 11.64 -17.33 12.40
N VAL A 319 10.38 -17.80 12.25
CA VAL A 319 9.27 -17.17 12.97
C VAL A 319 9.46 -17.35 14.48
N TYR A 320 9.78 -18.53 14.93
CA TYR A 320 9.98 -18.76 16.37
C TYR A 320 11.17 -17.96 16.90
N TYR A 321 12.26 -17.89 16.12
CA TYR A 321 13.42 -17.08 16.52
C TYR A 321 13.03 -15.61 16.65
N ALA A 322 12.32 -15.08 15.66
CA ALA A 322 11.93 -13.66 15.67
C ALA A 322 11.03 -13.32 16.86
N ILE A 323 10.09 -14.21 17.16
CA ILE A 323 9.17 -13.99 18.30
C ILE A 323 9.93 -14.06 19.63
N ASP A 324 10.92 -14.93 19.72
CA ASP A 324 11.72 -15.05 20.95
C ASP A 324 12.75 -13.93 21.08
N ASN A 325 13.01 -13.15 20.01
CA ASN A 325 14.05 -12.11 19.98
C ASN A 325 13.49 -10.83 19.35
N MET A 326 12.32 -10.36 19.81
CA MET A 326 11.57 -9.31 19.13
C MET A 326 12.31 -7.99 19.06
N ASP A 327 13.21 -7.71 19.98
CA ASP A 327 13.94 -6.44 20.02
C ASP A 327 15.31 -6.51 19.34
N GLU A 328 15.71 -7.67 18.85
CA GLU A 328 17.09 -7.87 18.34
C GLU A 328 17.44 -6.89 17.22
N MET A 329 16.50 -6.63 16.33
CA MET A 329 16.74 -5.74 15.19
C MET A 329 16.06 -4.38 15.33
N SER A 330 15.69 -4.00 16.56
CA SER A 330 14.99 -2.73 16.77
C SER A 330 15.83 -1.53 16.30
N ASP A 331 17.14 -1.53 16.58
CA ASP A 331 17.99 -0.42 16.16
C ASP A 331 18.00 -0.30 14.63
N GLN A 332 18.10 -1.42 13.93
CA GLN A 332 18.07 -1.42 12.47
C GLN A 332 16.72 -0.92 11.95
N ARG A 333 15.63 -1.33 12.57
CA ARG A 333 14.31 -0.87 12.15
C ARG A 333 14.13 0.63 12.35
N LEU A 334 14.61 1.16 13.45
CA LEU A 334 14.52 2.59 13.70
C LEU A 334 15.32 3.42 12.70
N UNK A 335 16.27 2.84 12.39
CA UNK A 335 17.08 3.44 11.46
C UNK A 335 16.51 3.46 10.10
N ALA A 336 16.05 2.42 9.79
CA ALA A 336 15.42 2.32 8.48
C ALA A 336 14.18 3.20 8.39
N ALA A 337 13.39 3.28 9.46
CA ALA A 337 12.21 4.12 9.46
C ALA A 337 12.58 5.58 9.17
N LYS A 338 13.65 6.07 9.77
CA LYS A 338 14.10 7.44 9.49
C LYS A 338 14.55 7.62 8.03
N TYR A 339 15.17 6.58 7.48
CA TYR A 339 15.74 6.66 6.14
C TYR A 339 14.64 6.58 5.06
N TYR A 340 13.71 5.62 5.21
CA TYR A 340 12.72 5.34 4.17
C TYR A 340 11.40 6.09 4.37
N LEU A 341 11.17 6.62 5.57
CA LEU A 341 9.95 7.34 5.90
C LEU A 341 10.37 8.64 6.59
N TYR A 342 9.76 9.74 6.21
CA TYR A 342 10.22 11.04 6.72
C TYR A 342 9.91 11.16 8.23
N LYS A 343 8.66 11.39 8.54
CA LYS A 343 8.15 11.44 9.91
C LYS A 343 6.93 10.53 9.97
N THR A 344 6.83 9.77 11.03
CA THR A 344 5.66 8.92 11.24
C THR A 344 4.88 9.48 12.41
N ASP A 345 4.43 10.71 12.24
CA ASP A 345 3.78 11.50 13.29
C ASP A 345 2.28 11.71 13.05
N GLY A 346 1.72 11.07 12.02
CA GLY A 346 0.31 11.19 11.71
C GLY A 346 -0.06 12.49 10.98
N ASN A 347 0.93 13.25 10.51
CA ASN A 347 0.70 14.59 9.95
C ASN A 347 1.17 14.76 8.51
N ALA A 348 1.43 13.66 7.79
CA ALA A 348 1.86 13.78 6.41
C ALA A 348 0.80 14.47 5.56
N SER A 349 -0.44 14.12 5.77
CA SER A 349 -1.54 14.78 5.06
C SER A 349 -1.70 16.23 5.44
N UNK A 350 -1.41 16.46 6.51
CA UNK A 350 -1.44 17.71 6.96
C UNK A 350 -0.51 18.54 6.26
N ARG A 351 0.75 18.07 6.17
CA ARG A 351 1.82 18.81 5.46
C ARG A 351 1.50 18.98 3.98
N LEU A 352 0.92 17.95 3.36
CA LEU A 352 0.56 18.06 1.95
C LEU A 352 -0.51 19.12 1.71
N VAL A 353 -1.56 19.14 2.52
CA VAL A 353 -2.63 20.13 2.33
C VAL A 353 -2.10 21.53 2.60
N ASN A 354 -1.20 21.71 3.57
CA ASN A 354 -0.55 23.01 3.76
C ASN A 354 0.19 23.44 2.48
N ALA A 355 0.92 22.53 1.85
CA ALA A 355 1.63 22.84 0.61
C ALA A 355 0.66 23.21 -0.51
N ILE A 356 -0.47 22.52 -0.59
CA ILE A 356 -1.51 22.84 -1.57
C ILE A 356 -2.01 24.28 -1.34
N GLU A 357 -2.25 24.65 -0.10
CA GLU A 357 -2.80 25.98 0.22
C GLU A 357 -1.78 27.10 0.02
N GLU A 358 -0.50 26.79 0.14
CA GLU A 358 0.58 27.77 -0.05
C GLU A 358 1.01 27.94 -1.50
N TYR A 359 0.56 27.06 -2.40
CA TYR A 359 0.98 27.05 -3.80
C TYR A 359 0.50 28.33 -4.58
#